data_457e93fd910f1140099e0c11f25f69a3
#
_entry.id   457e93fd910f1140099e0c11f25f69a3
#
_cell.length_a   1.000
_cell.length_b   1.000
_cell.length_c   1.000
_cell.angle_alpha   90.00
_cell.angle_beta   90.00
_cell.angle_gamma   90.00
#
_symmetry.space_group_name_H-M   'P 1'
#
loop_
_entity.id
_entity.type
_entity.pdbx_description
1 polymer ?
#
loop_
_entity_poly.entity_id
_entity_poly.type
_entity_poly.pdbx_seq_one_letter_code
_entity_poly.pdbx_strand_id
1 'polypeptide(L)'
;MERAHGIRGGAEQEADTIGCSREQAAVYLLHMQLTFYGGTGEATGSNYILESGGTRIMIDCGLHQGSHYADRENFEPFAYDPKSVTAVFITHSHLDHIGRLPSLVLAGFKGAIYSTHATRDFATLMLEDSEHLLAKEAEREARPPLYIDKDIPKVTALWKGLKYHEPIEVGPFKVELYDAGHILGSAIIHVECEGKTIVFSGDLGNVPSPLIKPTEQIPAADYCLIESTYGDRVHEDISRRREMLQGAIDETFARGGVLMIPSFAMERTQDLLYHFHQLYKEGKLPDEPIFLDSPLAIKLTELFKKHEDAFNDKAEAIIKKGEEILTFPDLRVTLSTEESKGINNVPAPKIIIAGSGMSNGGRILHHELRYLPDPKSEVVFVGYQAESSMGREMLDGATEVHIFGEAVSVRCHKIDIPGYSAHADQPHLLDWLSSMKNSLKKVYVVQGEPASSETLAHKIIDELGVAAEVPHLNESVTL
;
A
#
# COMPACT_ATOMS: atom_id res chain seq x y z
N MET A 1 -23.02 6.79 -46.73
CA MET A 1 -23.69 5.70 -46.00
C MET A 1 -22.76 4.47 -45.98
N GLU A 2 -21.62 4.54 -45.35
CA GLU A 2 -20.69 3.41 -45.22
C GLU A 2 -19.73 3.71 -44.05
N ARG A 3 -20.14 3.39 -42.85
CA ARG A 3 -19.26 3.30 -41.65
C ARG A 3 -20.03 2.72 -40.46
N ALA A 4 -20.56 1.50 -40.60
CA ALA A 4 -21.17 0.78 -39.48
C ALA A 4 -20.95 -0.74 -39.54
N HIS A 5 -19.94 -1.25 -40.24
CA HIS A 5 -19.75 -2.70 -40.45
C HIS A 5 -18.47 -3.28 -39.82
N GLY A 6 -17.64 -2.47 -39.11
CA GLY A 6 -16.35 -2.94 -38.62
C GLY A 6 -16.33 -3.53 -37.19
N ILE A 7 -17.36 -3.29 -36.39
CA ILE A 7 -17.33 -3.68 -34.94
C ILE A 7 -18.12 -4.98 -34.68
N ARG A 8 -19.02 -5.38 -35.60
CA ARG A 8 -19.83 -6.61 -35.39
C ARG A 8 -19.10 -7.92 -35.73
N GLY A 9 -17.99 -7.89 -36.44
CA GLY A 9 -17.30 -9.09 -36.93
C GLY A 9 -16.46 -9.81 -35.86
N GLY A 10 -16.00 -9.12 -34.81
CA GLY A 10 -15.17 -9.72 -33.76
C GLY A 10 -15.98 -10.57 -32.79
N ALA A 11 -17.10 -10.04 -32.31
CA ALA A 11 -17.99 -10.74 -31.39
C ALA A 11 -18.67 -11.97 -31.99
N GLU A 12 -18.95 -11.93 -33.32
CA GLU A 12 -19.54 -13.06 -34.02
C GLU A 12 -18.54 -14.21 -34.23
N GLN A 13 -17.24 -13.94 -34.34
CA GLN A 13 -16.22 -14.98 -34.48
C GLN A 13 -15.90 -15.68 -33.14
N GLU A 14 -15.98 -14.98 -32.01
CA GLU A 14 -15.81 -15.60 -30.66
C GLU A 14 -17.01 -16.47 -30.28
N ALA A 15 -18.23 -16.07 -30.62
CA ALA A 15 -19.44 -16.85 -30.32
C ALA A 15 -19.48 -18.20 -31.06
N ASP A 16 -18.99 -18.25 -32.31
CA ASP A 16 -18.93 -19.48 -33.10
C ASP A 16 -17.88 -20.49 -32.55
N THR A 17 -16.87 -20.02 -31.81
CA THR A 17 -15.81 -20.89 -31.25
C THR A 17 -16.25 -21.58 -29.95
N ILE A 18 -17.26 -21.05 -29.24
CA ILE A 18 -17.71 -21.55 -27.92
C ILE A 18 -19.07 -22.32 -28.06
N GLY A 19 -19.67 -22.37 -29.25
CA GLY A 19 -20.97 -23.03 -29.44
C GLY A 19 -22.15 -22.31 -28.76
N CYS A 20 -21.99 -21.02 -28.48
CA CYS A 20 -22.99 -20.18 -27.82
C CYS A 20 -23.96 -19.58 -28.82
N SER A 21 -25.30 -19.61 -28.56
CA SER A 21 -26.28 -18.97 -29.43
C SER A 21 -26.12 -17.44 -29.41
N ARG A 22 -26.55 -16.77 -30.51
CA ARG A 22 -26.51 -15.28 -30.60
C ARG A 22 -27.26 -14.60 -29.44
N GLU A 23 -28.31 -15.20 -28.93
CA GLU A 23 -29.07 -14.73 -27.79
C GLU A 23 -28.27 -14.92 -26.46
N GLN A 24 -27.55 -16.03 -26.32
CA GLN A 24 -26.68 -16.26 -25.17
C GLN A 24 -25.45 -15.36 -25.20
N ALA A 25 -24.85 -15.11 -26.38
CA ALA A 25 -23.77 -14.14 -26.53
C ALA A 25 -24.22 -12.70 -26.22
N ALA A 26 -25.45 -12.32 -26.63
CA ALA A 26 -26.03 -11.02 -26.30
C ALA A 26 -26.37 -10.86 -24.80
N VAL A 27 -26.76 -11.95 -24.12
CA VAL A 27 -26.98 -11.99 -22.67
C VAL A 27 -25.66 -11.91 -21.90
N TYR A 28 -24.58 -12.59 -22.39
CA TYR A 28 -23.25 -12.47 -21.79
C TYR A 28 -22.66 -11.05 -21.90
N LEU A 29 -23.00 -10.30 -22.97
CA LEU A 29 -22.57 -8.92 -23.17
C LEU A 29 -23.30 -7.89 -22.28
N LEU A 30 -24.35 -8.29 -21.57
CA LEU A 30 -25.17 -7.46 -20.71
C LEU A 30 -24.93 -7.66 -19.21
N HIS A 31 -24.02 -8.56 -18.81
CA HIS A 31 -23.73 -8.81 -17.39
C HIS A 31 -22.35 -8.28 -17.01
N MET A 32 -22.31 -7.57 -15.88
CA MET A 32 -21.05 -7.15 -15.28
C MET A 32 -20.27 -8.39 -14.81
N GLN A 33 -19.04 -8.54 -15.30
CA GLN A 33 -18.13 -9.62 -14.94
C GLN A 33 -16.94 -9.05 -14.16
N LEU A 34 -16.60 -9.70 -13.07
CA LEU A 34 -15.40 -9.41 -12.27
C LEU A 34 -14.41 -10.56 -12.41
N THR A 35 -13.14 -10.24 -12.72
CA THR A 35 -12.06 -11.22 -12.77
C THR A 35 -10.91 -10.78 -11.84
N PHE A 36 -10.38 -11.75 -11.08
CA PHE A 36 -9.32 -11.57 -10.11
C PHE A 36 -7.97 -11.98 -10.71
N TYR A 37 -7.12 -11.02 -11.04
CA TYR A 37 -5.81 -11.27 -11.65
C TYR A 37 -4.63 -11.10 -10.69
N GLY A 38 -4.91 -10.88 -9.40
CA GLY A 38 -3.94 -10.76 -8.33
C GLY A 38 -4.59 -10.43 -6.99
N GLY A 39 -3.80 -10.35 -5.92
CA GLY A 39 -4.31 -10.09 -4.57
C GLY A 39 -5.22 -11.20 -4.02
N THR A 40 -5.08 -12.44 -4.49
CA THR A 40 -5.90 -13.58 -4.07
C THR A 40 -5.03 -14.64 -3.42
N GLY A 41 -5.24 -14.91 -2.12
CA GLY A 41 -4.39 -15.82 -1.35
C GLY A 41 -2.99 -15.29 -1.10
N GLU A 42 -2.79 -14.00 -1.30
CA GLU A 42 -1.56 -13.24 -1.04
C GLU A 42 -1.91 -11.80 -0.70
N ALA A 43 -1.05 -11.13 0.07
CA ALA A 43 -1.27 -9.75 0.50
C ALA A 43 -0.83 -8.70 -0.52
N THR A 44 -0.26 -9.09 -1.66
CA THR A 44 0.34 -8.18 -2.64
C THR A 44 -0.15 -8.48 -4.06
N GLY A 45 0.21 -7.64 -5.03
CA GLY A 45 -0.12 -7.87 -6.44
C GLY A 45 -1.56 -7.56 -6.82
N SER A 46 -2.20 -6.58 -6.17
CA SER A 46 -3.59 -6.16 -6.41
C SER A 46 -3.86 -5.91 -7.90
N ASN A 47 -4.82 -6.64 -8.49
CA ASN A 47 -5.21 -6.49 -9.89
C ASN A 47 -6.59 -7.11 -10.16
N TYR A 48 -7.59 -6.29 -10.42
CA TYR A 48 -8.96 -6.72 -10.67
C TYR A 48 -9.48 -6.07 -11.95
N ILE A 49 -10.26 -6.81 -12.75
CA ILE A 49 -10.90 -6.26 -13.96
C ILE A 49 -12.41 -6.43 -13.86
N LEU A 50 -13.14 -5.31 -14.04
CA LEU A 50 -14.58 -5.29 -14.29
C LEU A 50 -14.83 -5.10 -15.78
N GLU A 51 -15.70 -5.95 -16.33
CA GLU A 51 -16.14 -5.88 -17.73
C GLU A 51 -17.64 -5.77 -17.83
N SER A 52 -18.13 -4.84 -18.64
CA SER A 52 -19.53 -4.73 -19.06
C SER A 52 -19.64 -3.99 -20.40
N GLY A 53 -20.54 -4.43 -21.27
CA GLY A 53 -20.81 -3.78 -22.56
C GLY A 53 -19.57 -3.61 -23.46
N GLY A 54 -18.57 -4.49 -23.33
CA GLY A 54 -17.30 -4.42 -24.08
C GLY A 54 -16.31 -3.35 -23.53
N THR A 55 -16.62 -2.73 -22.42
CA THR A 55 -15.72 -1.82 -21.68
C THR A 55 -15.07 -2.59 -20.54
N ARG A 56 -13.76 -2.46 -20.38
CA ARG A 56 -12.98 -3.06 -19.28
C ARG A 56 -12.33 -1.97 -18.44
N ILE A 57 -12.67 -1.90 -17.18
CA ILE A 57 -11.96 -1.07 -16.21
C ILE A 57 -11.15 -1.97 -15.28
N MET A 58 -9.94 -1.53 -14.97
CA MET A 58 -9.04 -2.23 -14.06
C MET A 58 -8.94 -1.47 -12.74
N ILE A 59 -8.92 -2.19 -11.63
CA ILE A 59 -8.64 -1.65 -10.32
C ILE A 59 -7.29 -2.20 -9.89
N ASP A 60 -6.34 -1.29 -9.67
CA ASP A 60 -4.93 -1.52 -9.35
C ASP A 60 -4.15 -2.35 -10.38
N CYS A 61 -2.82 -2.26 -10.32
CA CYS A 61 -1.87 -3.02 -11.15
C CYS A 61 -0.55 -3.16 -10.37
N GLY A 62 -0.58 -4.00 -9.35
CA GLY A 62 0.43 -4.10 -8.32
C GLY A 62 1.56 -5.07 -8.63
N LEU A 63 2.70 -4.87 -7.96
CA LEU A 63 3.79 -5.84 -7.88
C LEU A 63 3.47 -6.92 -6.85
N HIS A 64 3.80 -8.17 -7.19
CA HIS A 64 3.91 -9.24 -6.21
C HIS A 64 5.20 -9.04 -5.40
N GLN A 65 5.12 -9.12 -4.09
CA GLN A 65 6.25 -8.87 -3.18
C GLN A 65 6.35 -9.96 -2.12
N GLY A 66 7.54 -10.19 -1.56
CA GLY A 66 7.75 -11.00 -0.37
C GLY A 66 8.49 -12.32 -0.57
N SER A 67 8.39 -12.99 -1.70
CA SER A 67 9.12 -14.23 -1.97
C SER A 67 9.78 -14.23 -3.34
N HIS A 68 10.82 -15.06 -3.54
CA HIS A 68 11.40 -15.25 -4.89
C HIS A 68 10.41 -15.75 -5.94
N TYR A 69 9.34 -16.41 -5.51
CA TYR A 69 8.25 -16.84 -6.41
C TYR A 69 7.42 -15.64 -6.83
N ALA A 70 7.00 -14.82 -5.88
CA ALA A 70 6.27 -13.59 -6.14
C ALA A 70 7.05 -12.64 -7.07
N ASP A 71 8.36 -12.51 -6.86
CA ASP A 71 9.23 -11.70 -7.71
C ASP A 71 9.22 -12.18 -9.17
N ARG A 72 9.17 -13.50 -9.42
CA ARG A 72 9.11 -14.08 -10.77
C ARG A 72 7.79 -13.79 -11.46
N GLU A 73 6.67 -13.81 -10.76
CA GLU A 73 5.35 -13.53 -11.31
C GLU A 73 5.25 -12.13 -11.92
N ASN A 74 6.03 -11.17 -11.41
CA ASN A 74 6.10 -9.83 -11.97
C ASN A 74 6.61 -9.81 -13.43
N PHE A 75 7.39 -10.80 -13.86
CA PHE A 75 7.94 -10.92 -15.21
C PHE A 75 7.08 -11.76 -16.14
N GLU A 76 6.08 -12.48 -15.62
CA GLU A 76 5.14 -13.20 -16.45
C GLU A 76 4.22 -12.22 -17.23
N PRO A 77 3.87 -12.56 -18.49
CA PRO A 77 2.89 -11.79 -19.24
C PRO A 77 1.57 -11.66 -18.48
N PHE A 78 0.88 -10.54 -18.69
CA PHE A 78 -0.47 -10.39 -18.13
C PHE A 78 -1.39 -11.48 -18.70
N ALA A 79 -2.23 -12.08 -17.86
CA ALA A 79 -3.20 -13.11 -18.26
C ALA A 79 -4.37 -12.55 -19.12
N TYR A 80 -4.37 -11.26 -19.40
CA TYR A 80 -5.30 -10.53 -20.26
C TYR A 80 -4.54 -9.68 -21.29
N ASP A 81 -5.21 -9.23 -22.34
CA ASP A 81 -4.61 -8.27 -23.29
C ASP A 81 -4.63 -6.84 -22.70
N PRO A 82 -3.48 -6.24 -22.36
CA PRO A 82 -3.39 -4.87 -21.85
C PRO A 82 -4.04 -3.82 -22.78
N LYS A 83 -4.09 -4.06 -24.07
CA LYS A 83 -4.73 -3.15 -25.03
C LYS A 83 -6.25 -3.13 -24.93
N SER A 84 -6.85 -4.15 -24.32
CA SER A 84 -8.29 -4.25 -24.14
C SER A 84 -8.78 -3.46 -22.92
N VAL A 85 -7.89 -3.04 -22.02
CA VAL A 85 -8.22 -2.24 -20.84
C VAL A 85 -8.52 -0.81 -21.27
N THR A 86 -9.71 -0.32 -20.93
CA THR A 86 -10.19 1.03 -21.28
C THR A 86 -9.63 2.09 -20.33
N ALA A 87 -9.61 1.79 -19.04
CA ALA A 87 -9.10 2.67 -17.99
C ALA A 87 -8.61 1.87 -16.77
N VAL A 88 -7.69 2.46 -16.01
CA VAL A 88 -7.21 1.93 -14.72
C VAL A 88 -7.60 2.91 -13.63
N PHE A 89 -8.12 2.39 -12.51
CA PHE A 89 -8.37 3.14 -11.28
C PHE A 89 -7.42 2.63 -10.20
N ILE A 90 -6.70 3.54 -9.58
CA ILE A 90 -5.71 3.21 -8.54
C ILE A 90 -6.25 3.64 -7.18
N THR A 91 -6.26 2.68 -6.27
CA THR A 91 -6.70 2.90 -4.89
C THR A 91 -5.69 3.76 -4.12
N HIS A 92 -4.41 3.43 -4.18
CA HIS A 92 -3.36 4.17 -3.50
C HIS A 92 -1.97 3.88 -4.11
N SER A 93 -0.93 4.52 -3.57
CA SER A 93 0.39 4.57 -4.21
C SER A 93 1.42 3.54 -3.71
N HIS A 94 1.03 2.52 -2.93
CA HIS A 94 1.94 1.42 -2.60
C HIS A 94 2.25 0.56 -3.84
N LEU A 95 3.43 -0.05 -3.88
CA LEU A 95 3.94 -0.75 -5.06
C LEU A 95 3.14 -2.01 -5.42
N ASP A 96 2.54 -2.66 -4.44
CA ASP A 96 1.64 -3.79 -4.63
C ASP A 96 0.27 -3.41 -5.22
N HIS A 97 0.04 -2.09 -5.46
CA HIS A 97 -1.12 -1.53 -6.17
C HIS A 97 -0.76 -0.81 -7.47
N ILE A 98 0.49 -0.32 -7.64
CA ILE A 98 0.88 0.46 -8.81
C ILE A 98 2.09 -0.10 -9.56
N GLY A 99 2.86 -0.98 -8.96
CA GLY A 99 4.22 -1.25 -9.39
C GLY A 99 4.36 -1.95 -10.75
N ARG A 100 3.30 -2.57 -11.30
CA ARG A 100 3.27 -3.12 -12.66
C ARG A 100 2.66 -2.18 -13.71
N LEU A 101 2.27 -0.96 -13.35
CA LEU A 101 1.76 0.03 -14.31
C LEU A 101 2.74 0.33 -15.47
N PRO A 102 4.07 0.48 -15.22
CA PRO A 102 5.00 0.65 -16.33
C PRO A 102 5.00 -0.54 -17.30
N SER A 103 4.95 -1.76 -16.79
CA SER A 103 4.86 -2.97 -17.61
C SER A 103 3.55 -3.03 -18.39
N LEU A 104 2.43 -2.61 -17.79
CA LEU A 104 1.12 -2.53 -18.46
C LEU A 104 1.16 -1.57 -19.66
N VAL A 105 1.77 -0.39 -19.48
CA VAL A 105 1.94 0.62 -20.55
C VAL A 105 2.87 0.10 -21.64
N LEU A 106 3.98 -0.54 -21.27
CA LEU A 106 4.92 -1.17 -22.22
C LEU A 106 4.25 -2.30 -23.02
N ALA A 107 3.34 -3.06 -22.41
CA ALA A 107 2.57 -4.12 -23.06
C ALA A 107 1.44 -3.58 -23.96
N GLY A 108 1.24 -2.26 -24.00
CA GLY A 108 0.40 -1.60 -25.00
C GLY A 108 -0.87 -0.95 -24.48
N PHE A 109 -1.08 -0.85 -23.17
CA PHE A 109 -2.14 -0.04 -22.58
C PHE A 109 -1.99 1.43 -22.99
N LYS A 110 -3.11 2.07 -23.35
CA LYS A 110 -3.16 3.48 -23.81
C LYS A 110 -4.33 4.26 -23.19
N GLY A 111 -5.07 3.63 -22.30
CA GLY A 111 -6.19 4.25 -21.59
C GLY A 111 -5.74 5.29 -20.58
N ALA A 112 -6.67 5.92 -19.90
CA ALA A 112 -6.37 6.82 -18.78
C ALA A 112 -6.18 6.03 -17.48
N ILE A 113 -5.27 6.53 -16.62
CA ILE A 113 -5.09 6.07 -15.25
C ILE A 113 -5.71 7.14 -14.34
N TYR A 114 -6.56 6.72 -13.41
CA TYR A 114 -7.27 7.60 -12.51
C TYR A 114 -6.94 7.27 -11.05
N SER A 115 -6.73 8.28 -10.23
CA SER A 115 -6.62 8.18 -8.77
C SER A 115 -6.87 9.56 -8.16
N THR A 116 -6.74 9.69 -6.84
CA THR A 116 -6.63 11.03 -6.23
C THR A 116 -5.39 11.77 -6.72
N HIS A 117 -5.39 13.10 -6.57
CA HIS A 117 -4.22 13.93 -6.91
C HIS A 117 -3.00 13.54 -6.09
N ALA A 118 -3.17 13.27 -4.80
CA ALA A 118 -2.09 12.87 -3.90
C ALA A 118 -1.50 11.52 -4.33
N THR A 119 -2.31 10.50 -4.55
CA THR A 119 -1.87 9.19 -5.03
C THR A 119 -1.03 9.30 -6.32
N ARG A 120 -1.47 10.10 -7.30
CA ARG A 120 -0.72 10.34 -8.54
C ARG A 120 0.67 10.92 -8.27
N ASP A 121 0.74 11.93 -7.39
CA ASP A 121 2.00 12.63 -7.12
C ASP A 121 2.97 11.73 -6.34
N PHE A 122 2.48 10.95 -5.37
CA PHE A 122 3.27 9.97 -4.64
C PHE A 122 3.73 8.82 -5.53
N ALA A 123 2.85 8.29 -6.39
CA ALA A 123 3.14 7.16 -7.26
C ALA A 123 4.36 7.40 -8.16
N THR A 124 4.58 8.62 -8.62
CA THR A 124 5.75 8.97 -9.43
C THR A 124 7.05 8.67 -8.67
N LEU A 125 7.18 9.16 -7.43
CA LEU A 125 8.37 8.91 -6.60
C LEU A 125 8.52 7.43 -6.21
N MET A 126 7.40 6.75 -5.96
CA MET A 126 7.41 5.34 -5.62
C MET A 126 7.89 4.48 -6.79
N LEU A 127 7.44 4.78 -8.02
CA LEU A 127 7.88 4.06 -9.22
C LEU A 127 9.36 4.35 -9.57
N GLU A 128 9.84 5.59 -9.35
CA GLU A 128 11.26 5.94 -9.54
C GLU A 128 12.17 5.19 -8.56
N ASP A 129 11.80 5.11 -7.29
CA ASP A 129 12.56 4.38 -6.28
C ASP A 129 12.52 2.86 -6.54
N SER A 130 11.36 2.33 -6.90
CA SER A 130 11.17 0.92 -7.26
C SER A 130 12.01 0.52 -8.48
N GLU A 131 12.05 1.36 -9.52
CA GLU A 131 12.87 1.10 -10.70
C GLU A 131 14.33 0.89 -10.31
N HIS A 132 14.86 1.79 -9.49
CA HIS A 132 16.26 1.71 -9.05
C HIS A 132 16.57 0.43 -8.26
N LEU A 133 15.63 -0.07 -7.47
CA LEU A 133 15.77 -1.33 -6.73
C LEU A 133 15.67 -2.54 -7.66
N LEU A 134 14.65 -2.56 -8.53
CA LEU A 134 14.42 -3.62 -9.51
C LEU A 134 15.55 -3.74 -10.53
N ALA A 135 16.15 -2.61 -10.94
CA ALA A 135 17.31 -2.61 -11.85
C ALA A 135 18.54 -3.29 -11.22
N LYS A 136 18.81 -3.01 -9.93
CA LYS A 136 19.92 -3.67 -9.20
C LYS A 136 19.68 -5.16 -9.03
N GLU A 137 18.46 -5.56 -8.79
CA GLU A 137 18.08 -6.96 -8.67
C GLU A 137 18.21 -7.68 -10.02
N ALA A 138 17.71 -7.07 -11.08
CA ALA A 138 17.82 -7.59 -12.45
C ALA A 138 19.30 -7.78 -12.87
N GLU A 139 20.18 -6.84 -12.48
CA GLU A 139 21.64 -6.98 -12.70
C GLU A 139 22.22 -8.18 -11.95
N ARG A 140 21.85 -8.39 -10.69
CA ARG A 140 22.31 -9.54 -9.89
C ARG A 140 21.86 -10.88 -10.48
N GLU A 141 20.66 -10.92 -11.03
CA GLU A 141 20.06 -12.13 -11.61
C GLU A 141 20.35 -12.29 -13.10
N ALA A 142 21.14 -11.39 -13.70
CA ALA A 142 21.47 -11.37 -15.13
C ALA A 142 20.24 -11.41 -16.04
N ARG A 143 19.17 -10.70 -15.69
CA ARG A 143 17.92 -10.57 -16.43
C ARG A 143 17.63 -9.11 -16.81
N PRO A 144 16.77 -8.84 -17.82
CA PRO A 144 16.31 -7.48 -18.09
C PRO A 144 15.51 -6.93 -16.90
N PRO A 145 15.59 -5.62 -16.61
CA PRO A 145 14.71 -5.00 -15.63
C PRO A 145 13.25 -5.02 -16.12
N LEU A 146 12.32 -4.98 -15.18
CA LEU A 146 10.87 -4.97 -15.46
C LEU A 146 10.45 -3.72 -16.25
N TYR A 147 11.08 -2.59 -15.96
CA TYR A 147 10.98 -1.30 -16.65
C TYR A 147 12.20 -0.45 -16.28
N ILE A 148 12.35 0.70 -16.90
CA ILE A 148 13.46 1.62 -16.68
C ILE A 148 12.95 3.06 -16.52
N ASP A 149 13.76 3.95 -15.96
CA ASP A 149 13.42 5.36 -15.66
C ASP A 149 12.61 6.06 -16.75
N LYS A 150 13.03 5.93 -18.01
CA LYS A 150 12.34 6.58 -19.15
C LYS A 150 10.93 6.03 -19.45
N ASP A 151 10.53 4.95 -18.80
CA ASP A 151 9.20 4.38 -18.96
C ASP A 151 8.19 5.03 -17.97
N ILE A 152 8.66 5.53 -16.84
CA ILE A 152 7.81 6.19 -15.82
C ILE A 152 7.08 7.42 -16.37
N PRO A 153 7.73 8.34 -17.13
CA PRO A 153 7.01 9.46 -17.77
C PRO A 153 5.90 9.03 -18.73
N LYS A 154 5.97 7.83 -19.33
CA LYS A 154 4.89 7.31 -20.17
C LYS A 154 3.65 6.95 -19.34
N VAL A 155 3.84 6.46 -18.12
CA VAL A 155 2.75 6.16 -17.18
C VAL A 155 2.14 7.46 -16.68
N THR A 156 2.96 8.39 -16.18
CA THR A 156 2.47 9.67 -15.63
C THR A 156 1.75 10.54 -16.66
N ALA A 157 2.10 10.43 -17.95
CA ALA A 157 1.41 11.11 -19.03
C ALA A 157 -0.05 10.64 -19.24
N LEU A 158 -0.37 9.41 -18.83
CA LEU A 158 -1.73 8.85 -18.90
C LEU A 158 -2.54 9.13 -17.61
N TRP A 159 -1.89 9.64 -16.55
CA TRP A 159 -2.47 9.73 -15.22
C TRP A 159 -3.24 11.03 -14.98
N LYS A 160 -4.49 10.90 -14.50
CA LYS A 160 -5.40 12.00 -14.19
C LYS A 160 -5.80 11.94 -12.71
N GLY A 161 -5.57 13.03 -12.01
CA GLY A 161 -6.03 13.18 -10.62
C GLY A 161 -7.52 13.51 -10.57
N LEU A 162 -8.23 12.88 -9.65
CA LEU A 162 -9.62 13.12 -9.31
C LEU A 162 -9.71 13.65 -7.87
N LYS A 163 -10.82 14.25 -7.53
CA LYS A 163 -11.19 14.53 -6.14
C LYS A 163 -12.11 13.44 -5.62
N TYR A 164 -12.14 13.28 -4.30
CA TYR A 164 -13.17 12.47 -3.67
C TYR A 164 -14.56 13.03 -4.01
N HIS A 165 -15.56 12.16 -4.12
CA HIS A 165 -16.96 12.47 -4.39
C HIS A 165 -17.22 13.18 -5.73
N GLU A 166 -16.27 13.17 -6.65
CA GLU A 166 -16.47 13.63 -8.02
C GLU A 166 -16.56 12.41 -8.95
N PRO A 167 -17.78 11.92 -9.28
CA PRO A 167 -17.94 10.73 -10.10
C PRO A 167 -17.53 10.99 -11.55
N ILE A 168 -16.95 9.97 -12.20
CA ILE A 168 -16.65 9.97 -13.63
C ILE A 168 -17.30 8.78 -14.32
N GLU A 169 -17.55 8.91 -15.62
CA GLU A 169 -18.10 7.85 -16.44
C GLU A 169 -17.03 7.27 -17.40
N VAL A 170 -16.93 5.93 -17.45
CA VAL A 170 -16.09 5.18 -18.38
C VAL A 170 -16.97 4.08 -18.99
N GLY A 171 -17.45 4.29 -20.20
CA GLY A 171 -18.45 3.41 -20.81
C GLY A 171 -19.70 3.30 -19.95
N PRO A 172 -20.13 2.09 -19.56
CA PRO A 172 -21.30 1.89 -18.70
C PRO A 172 -21.00 2.08 -17.18
N PHE A 173 -19.73 2.28 -16.83
CA PHE A 173 -19.31 2.40 -15.44
C PHE A 173 -19.34 3.86 -14.99
N LYS A 174 -19.99 4.11 -13.85
CA LYS A 174 -19.87 5.35 -13.10
C LYS A 174 -19.00 5.06 -11.86
N VAL A 175 -17.89 5.75 -11.73
CA VAL A 175 -16.87 5.50 -10.70
C VAL A 175 -16.69 6.71 -9.83
N GLU A 176 -16.69 6.52 -8.51
CA GLU A 176 -16.52 7.54 -7.50
C GLU A 176 -15.49 7.09 -6.44
N LEU A 177 -14.66 8.03 -5.96
CA LEU A 177 -13.64 7.78 -4.97
C LEU A 177 -14.07 8.29 -3.59
N TYR A 178 -13.83 7.47 -2.55
CA TYR A 178 -14.04 7.81 -1.14
C TYR A 178 -12.73 7.65 -0.39
N ASP A 179 -12.52 8.37 0.72
CA ASP A 179 -11.27 8.29 1.48
C ASP A 179 -11.15 6.92 2.21
N ALA A 180 -10.09 6.18 1.91
CA ALA A 180 -9.82 4.89 2.55
C ALA A 180 -9.09 5.01 3.90
N GLY A 181 -8.54 6.18 4.22
CA GLY A 181 -7.87 6.44 5.50
C GLY A 181 -6.61 5.62 5.74
N HIS A 182 -6.06 4.95 4.72
CA HIS A 182 -4.89 4.07 4.82
C HIS A 182 -3.57 4.84 4.73
N ILE A 183 -3.37 5.56 3.66
CA ILE A 183 -2.28 6.53 3.44
C ILE A 183 -2.85 7.79 2.80
N LEU A 184 -2.05 8.86 2.80
CA LEU A 184 -2.51 10.14 2.25
C LEU A 184 -2.93 9.99 0.79
N GLY A 185 -4.20 10.28 0.51
CA GLY A 185 -4.78 10.17 -0.83
C GLY A 185 -5.31 8.79 -1.21
N SER A 186 -5.26 7.80 -0.32
CA SER A 186 -5.82 6.47 -0.56
C SER A 186 -7.33 6.53 -0.80
N ALA A 187 -7.85 5.66 -1.66
CA ALA A 187 -9.24 5.69 -2.06
C ALA A 187 -9.90 4.31 -2.05
N ILE A 188 -11.11 4.27 -1.52
CA ILE A 188 -12.10 3.25 -1.82
C ILE A 188 -12.69 3.58 -3.19
N ILE A 189 -12.82 2.59 -4.05
CA ILE A 189 -13.38 2.77 -5.39
C ILE A 189 -14.79 2.20 -5.42
N HIS A 190 -15.77 3.08 -5.58
CA HIS A 190 -17.19 2.73 -5.72
C HIS A 190 -17.59 2.77 -7.20
N VAL A 191 -18.15 1.68 -7.71
CA VAL A 191 -18.55 1.53 -9.11
C VAL A 191 -20.03 1.21 -9.22
N GLU A 192 -20.76 2.02 -9.99
CA GLU A 192 -22.12 1.73 -10.40
C GLU A 192 -22.14 1.27 -11.86
N CYS A 193 -22.81 0.16 -12.14
CA CYS A 193 -23.00 -0.34 -13.51
C CYS A 193 -24.26 -1.21 -13.58
N GLU A 194 -25.12 -1.01 -14.58
CA GLU A 194 -26.32 -1.81 -14.84
C GLU A 194 -27.26 -1.96 -13.62
N GLY A 195 -27.35 -0.93 -12.79
CA GLY A 195 -28.20 -0.90 -11.59
C GLY A 195 -27.65 -1.74 -10.42
N LYS A 196 -26.40 -2.15 -10.49
CA LYS A 196 -25.66 -2.80 -9.42
C LYS A 196 -24.51 -1.92 -8.97
N THR A 197 -24.09 -2.12 -7.72
CA THR A 197 -22.96 -1.43 -7.11
C THR A 197 -21.91 -2.41 -6.61
N ILE A 198 -20.66 -2.11 -6.87
CA ILE A 198 -19.51 -2.84 -6.33
C ILE A 198 -18.51 -1.86 -5.72
N VAL A 199 -17.98 -2.22 -4.56
CA VAL A 199 -16.97 -1.44 -3.83
C VAL A 199 -15.67 -2.22 -3.76
N PHE A 200 -14.57 -1.56 -4.08
CA PHE A 200 -13.22 -2.04 -3.86
C PHE A 200 -12.63 -1.24 -2.70
N SER A 201 -12.34 -1.90 -1.59
CA SER A 201 -11.80 -1.23 -0.41
C SER A 201 -10.43 -0.59 -0.68
N GLY A 202 -9.62 -1.16 -1.58
CA GLY A 202 -8.19 -0.99 -1.52
C GLY A 202 -7.72 -1.43 -0.14
N ASP A 203 -6.70 -0.77 0.40
CA ASP A 203 -6.31 -0.95 1.78
C ASP A 203 -7.03 0.06 2.67
N LEU A 204 -7.59 -0.41 3.78
CA LEU A 204 -8.34 0.40 4.73
C LEU A 204 -7.46 0.85 5.90
N GLY A 205 -7.72 2.06 6.37
CA GLY A 205 -6.92 2.68 7.39
C GLY A 205 -7.12 2.16 8.81
N ASN A 206 -6.04 2.15 9.56
CA ASN A 206 -6.05 1.91 11.01
C ASN A 206 -6.40 3.21 11.74
N VAL A 207 -7.49 3.25 12.46
CA VAL A 207 -8.02 4.44 13.14
C VAL A 207 -7.84 4.36 14.66
N PRO A 208 -7.52 5.49 15.32
CA PRO A 208 -7.27 6.82 14.76
C PRO A 208 -5.86 7.00 14.19
N SER A 209 -5.76 7.51 12.95
CA SER A 209 -4.48 7.96 12.39
C SER A 209 -4.07 9.31 13.01
N PRO A 210 -2.76 9.55 13.23
CA PRO A 210 -2.30 10.84 13.74
C PRO A 210 -2.41 11.98 12.74
N LEU A 211 -2.30 11.70 11.43
CA LEU A 211 -2.22 12.71 10.38
C LEU A 211 -3.42 12.72 9.45
N ILE A 212 -3.89 11.57 8.98
CA ILE A 212 -4.88 11.47 7.92
C ILE A 212 -6.30 11.28 8.47
N LYS A 213 -7.28 11.52 7.60
CA LYS A 213 -8.69 11.34 7.93
C LYS A 213 -9.02 9.86 8.16
N PRO A 214 -10.04 9.55 8.95
CA PRO A 214 -10.49 8.17 9.12
C PRO A 214 -11.13 7.65 7.82
N THR A 215 -11.16 6.33 7.67
CA THR A 215 -11.86 5.63 6.59
C THR A 215 -13.33 6.08 6.50
N GLU A 216 -13.76 6.47 5.31
CA GLU A 216 -15.16 6.84 5.07
C GLU A 216 -16.05 5.60 5.04
N GLN A 217 -17.28 5.77 5.58
CA GLN A 217 -18.31 4.73 5.55
C GLN A 217 -19.06 4.76 4.23
N ILE A 218 -19.23 3.60 3.61
CA ILE A 218 -20.04 3.44 2.40
C ILE A 218 -21.44 2.99 2.82
N PRO A 219 -22.52 3.75 2.48
CA PRO A 219 -23.84 3.48 3.02
C PRO A 219 -24.52 2.24 2.44
N ALA A 220 -24.17 1.85 1.22
CA ALA A 220 -24.76 0.69 0.53
C ALA A 220 -23.89 0.23 -0.65
N ALA A 221 -23.83 -1.08 -0.86
CA ALA A 221 -23.29 -1.73 -2.06
C ALA A 221 -23.92 -3.11 -2.21
N ASP A 222 -24.01 -3.63 -3.46
CA ASP A 222 -24.42 -5.01 -3.73
C ASP A 222 -23.27 -5.99 -3.50
N TYR A 223 -22.05 -5.59 -3.86
CA TYR A 223 -20.83 -6.40 -3.77
C TYR A 223 -19.70 -5.59 -3.18
N CYS A 224 -18.78 -6.27 -2.49
CA CYS A 224 -17.58 -5.64 -1.95
C CYS A 224 -16.38 -6.57 -2.16
N LEU A 225 -15.25 -6.00 -2.61
CA LEU A 225 -13.93 -6.58 -2.41
C LEU A 225 -13.32 -5.90 -1.19
N ILE A 226 -12.87 -6.70 -0.22
CA ILE A 226 -12.26 -6.17 1.00
C ILE A 226 -10.89 -6.79 1.23
N GLU A 227 -9.93 -5.95 1.65
CA GLU A 227 -8.62 -6.42 2.11
C GLU A 227 -8.74 -7.34 3.33
N SER A 228 -7.70 -8.12 3.57
CA SER A 228 -7.63 -9.03 4.71
C SER A 228 -6.22 -9.18 5.30
N THR A 229 -5.39 -8.17 5.16
CA THR A 229 -4.00 -8.16 5.68
C THR A 229 -3.94 -8.54 7.16
N TYR A 230 -4.84 -7.98 7.95
CA TYR A 230 -5.04 -8.32 9.37
C TYR A 230 -6.42 -8.93 9.67
N GLY A 231 -6.93 -9.72 8.74
CA GLY A 231 -8.23 -10.38 8.86
C GLY A 231 -8.33 -11.40 10.01
N ASP A 232 -7.21 -11.82 10.58
CA ASP A 232 -7.12 -12.84 11.63
C ASP A 232 -6.74 -12.27 13.02
N ARG A 233 -6.49 -10.96 13.15
CA ARG A 233 -5.96 -10.42 14.41
C ARG A 233 -6.50 -9.03 14.75
N VAL A 234 -6.32 -8.66 16.01
CA VAL A 234 -6.69 -7.37 16.60
C VAL A 234 -5.41 -6.64 16.96
N HIS A 235 -5.33 -5.37 16.61
CA HIS A 235 -4.20 -4.53 17.00
C HIS A 235 -4.22 -4.27 18.50
N GLU A 236 -3.03 -4.09 19.08
CA GLU A 236 -2.92 -3.58 20.42
C GLU A 236 -3.44 -2.14 20.51
N ASP A 237 -3.68 -1.68 21.74
CA ASP A 237 -4.22 -0.34 22.00
C ASP A 237 -3.34 0.76 21.37
N ILE A 238 -3.82 1.30 20.25
CA ILE A 238 -3.17 2.36 19.46
C ILE A 238 -2.89 3.60 20.33
N SER A 239 -3.68 3.83 21.39
CA SER A 239 -3.51 4.99 22.27
C SER A 239 -2.16 4.99 22.99
N ARG A 240 -1.54 3.83 23.16
CA ARG A 240 -0.26 3.65 23.85
C ARG A 240 0.97 3.79 22.96
N ARG A 241 0.83 3.83 21.64
CA ARG A 241 1.98 3.84 20.72
C ARG A 241 2.96 4.98 20.98
N ARG A 242 2.46 6.18 21.30
CA ARG A 242 3.32 7.35 21.62
C ARG A 242 4.01 7.19 22.97
N GLU A 243 3.35 6.62 23.97
CA GLU A 243 3.94 6.30 25.27
C GLU A 243 5.04 5.24 25.13
N MET A 244 4.80 4.19 24.35
CA MET A 244 5.78 3.14 24.07
C MET A 244 7.01 3.70 23.33
N LEU A 245 6.80 4.56 22.32
CA LEU A 245 7.89 5.24 21.62
C LEU A 245 8.72 6.10 22.59
N GLN A 246 8.07 6.88 23.44
CA GLN A 246 8.75 7.68 24.47
C GLN A 246 9.55 6.78 25.42
N GLY A 247 8.98 5.67 25.90
CA GLY A 247 9.68 4.70 26.74
C GLY A 247 10.94 4.14 26.09
N ALA A 248 10.86 3.74 24.81
CA ALA A 248 12.01 3.24 24.05
C ALA A 248 13.12 4.30 23.91
N ILE A 249 12.75 5.56 23.68
CA ILE A 249 13.70 6.69 23.65
C ILE A 249 14.40 6.83 25.01
N ASP A 250 13.63 6.96 26.09
CA ASP A 250 14.14 7.19 27.44
C ASP A 250 15.06 6.05 27.89
N GLU A 251 14.67 4.80 27.68
CA GLU A 251 15.46 3.63 28.05
C GLU A 251 16.75 3.51 27.21
N THR A 252 16.69 3.71 25.92
CA THR A 252 17.88 3.65 25.07
C THR A 252 18.87 4.74 25.42
N PHE A 253 18.39 5.94 25.69
CA PHE A 253 19.24 7.08 26.05
C PHE A 253 19.85 6.92 27.45
N ALA A 254 19.10 6.37 28.41
CA ALA A 254 19.65 6.03 29.73
C ALA A 254 20.79 5.00 29.66
N ARG A 255 20.74 4.10 28.65
CA ARG A 255 21.84 3.14 28.38
C ARG A 255 23.01 3.77 27.61
N GLY A 256 22.82 4.97 27.02
CA GLY A 256 23.79 5.62 26.10
C GLY A 256 23.93 4.88 24.79
N GLY A 257 22.85 4.30 24.27
CA GLY A 257 22.77 3.53 23.03
C GLY A 257 22.28 4.34 21.83
N VAL A 258 22.08 3.64 20.73
CA VAL A 258 21.48 4.14 19.49
C VAL A 258 20.10 3.51 19.32
N LEU A 259 19.07 4.34 19.14
CA LEU A 259 17.73 3.88 18.81
C LEU A 259 17.59 3.83 17.28
N MET A 260 17.39 2.64 16.75
CA MET A 260 17.15 2.40 15.32
C MET A 260 15.67 2.15 15.09
N ILE A 261 15.08 2.82 14.09
CA ILE A 261 13.67 2.67 13.73
C ILE A 261 13.58 2.32 12.25
N PRO A 262 13.53 1.03 11.89
CA PRO A 262 13.18 0.59 10.54
C PRO A 262 11.79 1.13 10.18
N SER A 263 11.69 1.94 9.12
CA SER A 263 10.44 2.60 8.78
C SER A 263 10.19 2.59 7.28
N PHE A 264 8.93 2.34 6.91
CA PHE A 264 8.46 2.57 5.55
C PHE A 264 8.53 4.07 5.23
N ALA A 265 8.88 4.38 3.99
CA ALA A 265 9.10 5.76 3.57
C ALA A 265 7.83 6.61 3.54
N MET A 266 6.68 5.96 3.31
CA MET A 266 5.37 6.60 3.22
C MET A 266 4.51 6.28 4.44
N GLU A 267 3.77 7.26 4.92
CA GLU A 267 2.87 7.33 6.06
C GLU A 267 3.57 7.07 7.41
N ARG A 268 4.25 5.92 7.53
CA ARG A 268 4.90 5.48 8.78
C ARG A 268 5.96 6.47 9.28
N THR A 269 6.80 6.92 8.35
CA THR A 269 7.84 7.93 8.68
C THR A 269 7.18 9.26 9.06
N GLN A 270 6.12 9.68 8.38
CA GLN A 270 5.45 10.94 8.67
C GLN A 270 4.70 10.89 10.01
N ASP A 271 4.07 9.77 10.33
CA ASP A 271 3.47 9.53 11.65
C ASP A 271 4.49 9.62 12.79
N LEU A 272 5.66 9.02 12.59
CA LEU A 272 6.77 9.12 13.55
C LEU A 272 7.23 10.57 13.69
N LEU A 273 7.46 11.28 12.59
CA LEU A 273 7.88 12.69 12.63
C LEU A 273 6.86 13.55 13.37
N TYR A 274 5.56 13.32 13.16
CA TYR A 274 4.50 14.02 13.88
C TYR A 274 4.52 13.72 15.38
N HIS A 275 4.73 12.46 15.79
CA HIS A 275 4.86 12.11 17.21
C HIS A 275 6.13 12.69 17.82
N PHE A 276 7.26 12.69 17.13
CA PHE A 276 8.48 13.39 17.58
C PHE A 276 8.24 14.89 17.75
N HIS A 277 7.55 15.53 16.79
CA HIS A 277 7.15 16.93 16.91
C HIS A 277 6.29 17.17 18.17
N GLN A 278 5.30 16.31 18.44
CA GLN A 278 4.49 16.41 19.65
C GLN A 278 5.32 16.25 20.94
N LEU A 279 6.22 15.27 20.99
CA LEU A 279 7.12 15.06 22.12
C LEU A 279 8.05 16.27 22.33
N TYR A 280 8.55 16.85 21.25
CA TYR A 280 9.33 18.09 21.30
C TYR A 280 8.52 19.26 21.91
N LYS A 281 7.30 19.46 21.45
CA LYS A 281 6.40 20.53 21.97
C LYS A 281 6.05 20.32 23.45
N GLU A 282 6.01 19.09 23.93
CA GLU A 282 5.78 18.74 25.32
C GLU A 282 7.05 18.81 26.19
N GLY A 283 8.22 19.10 25.61
CA GLY A 283 9.50 19.09 26.29
C GLY A 283 9.95 17.70 26.76
N LYS A 284 9.48 16.65 26.08
CA LYS A 284 9.77 15.25 26.37
C LYS A 284 10.78 14.62 25.41
N LEU A 285 11.13 15.33 24.34
CA LEU A 285 12.16 14.87 23.41
C LEU A 285 13.53 15.35 23.93
N PRO A 286 14.51 14.46 24.06
CA PRO A 286 15.86 14.87 24.48
C PRO A 286 16.55 15.71 23.37
N ASP A 287 17.49 16.59 23.78
CA ASP A 287 18.26 17.48 22.87
C ASP A 287 19.36 16.72 22.10
N GLU A 288 19.05 15.53 21.62
CA GLU A 288 19.98 14.66 20.91
C GLU A 288 19.58 14.49 19.44
N PRO A 289 20.54 14.28 18.53
CA PRO A 289 20.24 14.27 17.10
C PRO A 289 19.36 13.09 16.68
N ILE A 290 18.35 13.41 15.88
CA ILE A 290 17.45 12.46 15.23
C ILE A 290 17.71 12.51 13.73
N PHE A 291 18.09 11.38 13.15
CA PHE A 291 18.40 11.29 11.72
C PHE A 291 17.25 10.63 10.96
N LEU A 292 16.78 11.30 9.90
CA LEU A 292 15.98 10.68 8.86
C LEU A 292 16.90 10.31 7.70
N ASP A 293 17.30 9.03 7.66
CA ASP A 293 18.25 8.51 6.67
C ASP A 293 17.54 7.69 5.59
N SER A 294 16.62 8.34 4.88
CA SER A 294 15.88 7.76 3.76
C SER A 294 15.56 8.85 2.71
N PRO A 295 16.27 8.86 1.57
CA PRO A 295 16.02 9.84 0.52
C PRO A 295 14.58 9.84 0.00
N LEU A 296 13.97 8.65 -0.12
CA LEU A 296 12.57 8.51 -0.52
C LEU A 296 11.64 9.12 0.53
N ALA A 297 11.81 8.78 1.82
CA ALA A 297 10.97 9.32 2.90
C ALA A 297 11.07 10.85 3.00
N ILE A 298 12.26 11.42 2.80
CA ILE A 298 12.48 12.87 2.79
C ILE A 298 11.67 13.52 1.65
N LYS A 299 11.77 12.98 0.43
CA LYS A 299 11.03 13.49 -0.74
C LYS A 299 9.51 13.34 -0.55
N LEU A 300 9.06 12.20 -0.02
CA LEU A 300 7.64 11.97 0.27
C LEU A 300 7.13 12.94 1.34
N THR A 301 7.92 13.22 2.39
CA THR A 301 7.55 14.20 3.42
C THR A 301 7.32 15.59 2.83
N GLU A 302 8.11 16.00 1.83
CA GLU A 302 7.87 17.26 1.11
C GLU A 302 6.58 17.24 0.26
N LEU A 303 6.18 16.06 -0.25
CA LEU A 303 4.87 15.92 -0.92
C LEU A 303 3.71 15.94 0.08
N PHE A 304 3.86 15.36 1.28
CA PHE A 304 2.86 15.47 2.35
C PHE A 304 2.54 16.94 2.64
N LYS A 305 3.55 17.81 2.71
CA LYS A 305 3.37 19.26 2.91
C LYS A 305 2.62 19.93 1.75
N LYS A 306 2.58 19.36 0.55
CA LYS A 306 1.81 19.92 -0.58
C LYS A 306 0.34 19.51 -0.57
N HIS A 307 -0.01 18.44 0.15
CA HIS A 307 -1.35 17.88 0.24
C HIS A 307 -1.92 18.00 1.66
N GLU A 308 -1.63 19.11 2.35
CA GLU A 308 -2.10 19.39 3.72
C GLU A 308 -3.63 19.43 3.86
N ASP A 309 -4.36 19.70 2.77
CA ASP A 309 -5.82 19.66 2.68
C ASP A 309 -6.42 18.26 2.86
N ALA A 310 -5.59 17.22 2.71
CA ALA A 310 -5.97 15.84 2.96
C ALA A 310 -5.75 15.39 4.41
N PHE A 311 -5.13 16.20 5.25
CA PHE A 311 -4.91 15.88 6.66
C PHE A 311 -6.21 15.91 7.47
N ASN A 312 -6.20 15.25 8.62
CA ASN A 312 -7.31 15.30 9.57
C ASN A 312 -7.44 16.69 10.23
N ASP A 313 -8.60 16.98 10.79
CA ASP A 313 -8.94 18.29 11.37
C ASP A 313 -7.93 18.75 12.44
N LYS A 314 -7.31 17.81 13.19
CA LYS A 314 -6.33 18.15 14.24
C LYS A 314 -5.02 18.63 13.64
N ALA A 315 -4.48 17.89 12.66
CA ALA A 315 -3.25 18.25 11.96
C ALA A 315 -3.45 19.58 11.18
N GLU A 316 -4.55 19.69 10.46
CA GLU A 316 -4.92 20.91 9.72
C GLU A 316 -5.04 22.14 10.65
N ALA A 317 -5.64 21.98 11.82
CA ALA A 317 -5.79 23.09 12.79
C ALA A 317 -4.45 23.57 13.35
N ILE A 318 -3.44 22.69 13.46
CA ILE A 318 -2.09 23.06 13.88
C ILE A 318 -1.36 23.80 12.75
N ILE A 319 -1.44 23.29 11.52
CA ILE A 319 -0.84 23.89 10.33
C ILE A 319 -1.41 25.29 10.07
N LYS A 320 -2.73 25.48 10.18
CA LYS A 320 -3.38 26.80 10.05
C LYS A 320 -2.90 27.84 11.06
N LYS A 321 -2.29 27.42 12.16
CA LYS A 321 -1.61 28.31 13.13
C LYS A 321 -0.18 28.66 12.74
N GLY A 322 0.32 28.15 11.60
CA GLY A 322 1.67 28.39 11.11
C GLY A 322 2.72 27.43 11.69
N GLU A 323 2.32 26.28 12.23
CA GLU A 323 3.25 25.27 12.75
C GLU A 323 3.57 24.23 11.66
N GLU A 324 4.84 23.89 11.52
CA GLU A 324 5.30 22.77 10.68
C GLU A 324 5.31 21.49 11.51
N ILE A 325 4.36 20.59 11.26
CA ILE A 325 4.12 19.40 12.11
C ILE A 325 5.03 18.19 11.81
N LEU A 326 5.79 18.23 10.72
CA LEU A 326 6.67 17.14 10.27
C LEU A 326 8.17 17.51 10.42
N THR A 327 8.46 18.53 11.22
CA THR A 327 9.83 18.95 11.50
C THR A 327 9.97 19.45 12.95
N PHE A 328 11.19 19.44 13.47
CA PHE A 328 11.58 19.94 14.79
C PHE A 328 13.10 20.22 14.79
N PRO A 329 13.66 21.02 15.73
CA PRO A 329 15.02 21.54 15.64
C PRO A 329 16.14 20.49 15.52
N ASP A 330 16.00 19.32 16.16
CA ASP A 330 17.04 18.28 16.19
C ASP A 330 16.92 17.25 15.09
N LEU A 331 15.92 17.39 14.19
CA LEU A 331 15.78 16.55 13.01
C LEU A 331 16.83 16.90 11.97
N ARG A 332 17.61 15.89 11.58
CA ARG A 332 18.63 15.97 10.53
C ARG A 332 18.30 15.02 9.41
N VAL A 333 18.13 15.53 8.21
CA VAL A 333 17.86 14.72 7.02
C VAL A 333 19.15 14.42 6.27
N THR A 334 19.27 13.22 5.70
CA THR A 334 20.45 12.79 4.94
C THR A 334 20.04 12.30 3.56
N LEU A 335 20.35 13.06 2.54
CA LEU A 335 20.03 12.72 1.15
C LEU A 335 21.13 11.92 0.48
N SER A 336 22.40 12.30 0.66
CA SER A 336 23.53 11.65 0.03
C SER A 336 24.06 10.45 0.85
N THR A 337 24.84 9.59 0.19
CA THR A 337 25.55 8.47 0.84
C THR A 337 26.62 8.98 1.81
N GLU A 338 27.26 10.08 1.50
CA GLU A 338 28.30 10.70 2.33
C GLU A 338 27.70 11.23 3.63
N GLU A 339 26.55 11.91 3.56
CA GLU A 339 25.80 12.36 4.76
C GLU A 339 25.35 11.17 5.63
N SER A 340 24.82 10.11 5.01
CA SER A 340 24.45 8.87 5.68
C SER A 340 25.63 8.24 6.43
N LYS A 341 26.78 8.12 5.78
CA LYS A 341 28.01 7.64 6.42
C LYS A 341 28.48 8.57 7.56
N GLY A 342 28.22 9.87 7.43
CA GLY A 342 28.52 10.87 8.45
C GLY A 342 27.83 10.63 9.79
N ILE A 343 26.67 9.98 9.80
CA ILE A 343 25.93 9.61 11.02
C ILE A 343 26.80 8.77 11.96
N ASN A 344 27.69 7.93 11.41
CA ASN A 344 28.59 7.08 12.17
C ASN A 344 29.61 7.87 13.02
N ASN A 345 29.90 9.12 12.66
CA ASN A 345 30.82 10.01 13.37
C ASN A 345 30.13 10.79 14.50
N VAL A 346 28.82 10.78 14.56
CA VAL A 346 28.05 11.38 15.66
C VAL A 346 28.01 10.39 16.82
N PRO A 347 28.42 10.77 18.04
CA PRO A 347 28.38 9.86 19.18
C PRO A 347 26.95 9.47 19.57
N ALA A 348 26.79 8.35 20.28
CA ALA A 348 25.55 8.02 20.97
C ALA A 348 25.41 8.88 22.26
N PRO A 349 24.18 9.14 22.73
CA PRO A 349 22.91 8.63 22.18
C PRO A 349 22.44 9.40 20.94
N LYS A 350 21.67 8.73 20.09
CA LYS A 350 21.03 9.31 18.91
C LYS A 350 19.90 8.40 18.42
N ILE A 351 19.01 8.94 17.59
CA ILE A 351 17.94 8.19 16.92
C ILE A 351 18.21 8.14 15.40
N ILE A 352 17.95 7.00 14.78
CA ILE A 352 18.10 6.82 13.33
C ILE A 352 16.81 6.19 12.79
N ILE A 353 16.10 6.94 11.95
CA ILE A 353 14.93 6.47 11.21
C ILE A 353 15.39 6.21 9.78
N ALA A 354 15.26 4.98 9.29
CA ALA A 354 15.73 4.62 7.95
C ALA A 354 14.88 3.51 7.33
N GLY A 355 14.78 3.48 5.98
CA GLY A 355 14.18 2.37 5.24
C GLY A 355 15.16 1.21 5.04
N SER A 356 14.69 -0.02 4.86
CA SER A 356 13.29 -0.46 4.73
C SER A 356 12.65 -0.77 6.08
N GLY A 357 11.31 -0.71 6.12
CA GLY A 357 10.55 -0.92 7.36
C GLY A 357 10.54 -2.37 7.89
N MET A 358 10.97 -3.35 7.08
CA MET A 358 11.08 -4.76 7.46
C MET A 358 12.53 -5.24 7.58
N SER A 359 13.50 -4.33 7.58
CA SER A 359 14.94 -4.63 7.66
C SER A 359 15.46 -5.57 6.55
N ASN A 360 14.78 -5.61 5.39
CA ASN A 360 15.18 -6.45 4.25
C ASN A 360 16.12 -5.76 3.25
N GLY A 361 16.35 -4.46 3.42
CA GLY A 361 17.11 -3.65 2.47
C GLY A 361 17.30 -2.23 2.96
N GLY A 362 17.81 -1.37 2.08
CA GLY A 362 17.93 0.05 2.36
C GLY A 362 19.07 0.42 3.31
N ARG A 363 19.03 1.69 3.75
CA ARG A 363 20.10 2.24 4.59
C ARG A 363 20.07 1.72 6.02
N ILE A 364 18.93 1.25 6.50
CA ILE A 364 18.79 0.68 7.84
C ILE A 364 19.77 -0.47 8.07
N LEU A 365 20.01 -1.32 7.05
CA LEU A 365 20.94 -2.45 7.16
C LEU A 365 22.35 -2.03 7.55
N HIS A 366 22.83 -0.87 7.08
CA HIS A 366 24.16 -0.36 7.45
C HIS A 366 24.21 0.07 8.92
N HIS A 367 23.12 0.57 9.48
CA HIS A 367 23.00 0.92 10.88
C HIS A 367 22.85 -0.33 11.74
N GLU A 368 22.03 -1.27 11.32
CA GLU A 368 21.83 -2.56 11.98
C GLU A 368 23.13 -3.38 12.03
N LEU A 369 23.88 -3.48 10.93
CA LEU A 369 25.20 -4.10 10.91
C LEU A 369 26.11 -3.55 12.02
N ARG A 370 26.02 -2.25 12.30
CA ARG A 370 26.87 -1.57 13.26
C ARG A 370 26.37 -1.68 14.70
N TYR A 371 25.05 -1.58 14.91
CA TYR A 371 24.50 -1.38 16.24
C TYR A 371 23.70 -2.57 16.79
N LEU A 372 23.35 -3.60 15.98
CA LEU A 372 22.77 -4.85 16.51
C LEU A 372 23.68 -5.55 17.52
N PRO A 373 25.03 -5.55 17.37
CA PRO A 373 25.92 -6.15 18.36
C PRO A 373 26.07 -5.35 19.66
N ASP A 374 25.60 -4.10 19.71
CA ASP A 374 25.72 -3.24 20.88
C ASP A 374 24.54 -3.44 21.85
N PRO A 375 24.76 -3.98 23.06
CA PRO A 375 23.68 -4.22 24.03
C PRO A 375 23.08 -2.95 24.64
N LYS A 376 23.62 -1.76 24.39
CA LYS A 376 23.05 -0.48 24.80
C LYS A 376 22.01 0.02 23.80
N SER A 377 22.14 -0.40 22.55
CA SER A 377 21.30 0.03 21.45
C SER A 377 19.96 -0.71 21.41
N GLU A 378 19.02 -0.21 20.63
CA GLU A 378 17.67 -0.76 20.51
C GLU A 378 17.14 -0.63 19.08
N VAL A 379 16.37 -1.63 18.64
CA VAL A 379 15.56 -1.55 17.41
C VAL A 379 14.08 -1.48 17.79
N VAL A 380 13.39 -0.48 17.25
CA VAL A 380 11.93 -0.31 17.41
C VAL A 380 11.27 -0.59 16.07
N PHE A 381 10.52 -1.67 16.00
CA PHE A 381 9.67 -1.97 14.83
C PHE A 381 8.33 -1.24 14.95
N VAL A 382 7.95 -0.55 13.90
CA VAL A 382 6.75 0.32 13.85
C VAL A 382 5.79 -0.06 12.73
N GLY A 383 5.90 -1.27 12.21
CA GLY A 383 5.07 -1.75 11.10
C GLY A 383 5.08 -3.27 11.02
N TYR A 384 4.23 -3.79 10.15
CA TYR A 384 4.15 -5.22 9.89
C TYR A 384 5.50 -5.80 9.49
N GLN A 385 5.82 -6.97 10.06
CA GLN A 385 7.00 -7.74 9.73
C GLN A 385 6.57 -9.07 9.12
N ALA A 386 6.73 -9.22 7.79
CA ALA A 386 6.38 -10.43 7.06
C ALA A 386 7.22 -11.63 7.53
N GLU A 387 6.68 -12.84 7.45
CA GLU A 387 7.32 -14.07 7.95
C GLU A 387 8.74 -14.30 7.43
N SER A 388 9.06 -13.86 6.21
CA SER A 388 10.39 -14.01 5.60
C SER A 388 11.31 -12.81 5.82
N SER A 389 10.91 -11.81 6.62
CA SER A 389 11.70 -10.61 6.84
C SER A 389 12.72 -10.76 7.97
N MET A 390 13.86 -10.09 7.85
CA MET A 390 14.87 -10.06 8.91
C MET A 390 14.32 -9.40 10.19
N GLY A 391 13.44 -8.40 10.05
CA GLY A 391 12.75 -7.80 11.20
C GLY A 391 11.91 -8.82 11.96
N ARG A 392 11.22 -9.72 11.24
CA ARG A 392 10.43 -10.81 11.83
C ARG A 392 11.34 -11.83 12.53
N GLU A 393 12.44 -12.25 11.91
CA GLU A 393 13.42 -13.13 12.54
C GLU A 393 13.93 -12.55 13.88
N MET A 394 14.24 -11.25 13.88
CA MET A 394 14.68 -10.56 15.10
C MET A 394 13.60 -10.53 16.17
N LEU A 395 12.35 -10.26 15.84
CA LEU A 395 11.22 -10.26 16.79
C LEU A 395 10.93 -11.66 17.32
N ASP A 396 11.06 -12.69 16.50
CA ASP A 396 10.90 -14.10 16.90
C ASP A 396 12.06 -14.61 17.78
N GLY A 397 13.06 -13.77 18.06
CA GLY A 397 14.13 -14.06 19.02
C GLY A 397 15.46 -14.50 18.43
N ALA A 398 15.68 -14.29 17.12
CA ALA A 398 16.98 -14.57 16.51
C ALA A 398 18.10 -13.87 17.28
N THR A 399 19.18 -14.60 17.58
CA THR A 399 20.39 -14.10 18.24
C THR A 399 21.48 -13.74 17.25
N GLU A 400 21.28 -14.09 15.98
CA GLU A 400 22.15 -13.80 14.85
C GLU A 400 21.31 -13.66 13.59
N VAL A 401 21.64 -12.69 12.74
CA VAL A 401 21.03 -12.44 11.42
C VAL A 401 22.11 -12.25 10.36
N HIS A 402 21.76 -12.31 9.07
CA HIS A 402 22.72 -12.11 7.99
C HIS A 402 22.49 -10.77 7.28
N ILE A 403 23.49 -9.89 7.32
CA ILE A 403 23.46 -8.58 6.64
C ILE A 403 24.63 -8.54 5.65
N PHE A 404 24.34 -8.30 4.38
CA PHE A 404 25.33 -8.30 3.29
C PHE A 404 26.19 -9.56 3.20
N GLY A 405 25.64 -10.72 3.63
CA GLY A 405 26.36 -12.00 3.66
C GLY A 405 27.23 -12.21 4.90
N GLU A 406 27.25 -11.27 5.84
CA GLU A 406 27.98 -11.39 7.11
C GLU A 406 27.00 -11.79 8.24
N ALA A 407 27.42 -12.71 9.09
CA ALA A 407 26.70 -13.07 10.31
C ALA A 407 26.85 -11.97 11.36
N VAL A 408 25.74 -11.42 11.85
CA VAL A 408 25.68 -10.30 12.79
C VAL A 408 24.95 -10.72 14.05
N SER A 409 25.61 -10.65 15.19
CA SER A 409 24.99 -10.96 16.49
C SER A 409 23.93 -9.93 16.86
N VAL A 410 22.75 -10.37 17.26
CA VAL A 410 21.65 -9.52 17.73
C VAL A 410 21.70 -9.45 19.27
N ARG A 411 22.37 -8.44 19.80
CA ARG A 411 22.54 -8.20 21.23
C ARG A 411 21.79 -6.97 21.74
N CYS A 412 21.35 -6.12 20.83
CA CYS A 412 20.55 -4.93 21.16
C CYS A 412 19.17 -5.31 21.71
N HIS A 413 18.51 -4.36 22.34
CA HIS A 413 17.11 -4.50 22.72
C HIS A 413 16.22 -4.44 21.48
N LYS A 414 15.04 -5.05 21.55
CA LYS A 414 14.04 -5.09 20.47
C LYS A 414 12.66 -4.85 21.05
N ILE A 415 11.92 -3.96 20.44
CA ILE A 415 10.52 -3.70 20.78
C ILE A 415 9.69 -3.59 19.50
N ASP A 416 8.49 -4.13 19.54
CA ASP A 416 7.47 -3.94 18.52
C ASP A 416 6.41 -2.95 19.04
N ILE A 417 6.05 -1.97 18.20
CA ILE A 417 4.96 -1.02 18.49
C ILE A 417 3.93 -1.16 17.36
N PRO A 418 3.07 -2.20 17.41
CA PRO A 418 2.19 -2.54 16.29
C PRO A 418 1.11 -1.50 16.00
N GLY A 419 0.82 -0.61 16.96
CA GLY A 419 -0.13 0.50 16.79
C GLY A 419 0.24 1.51 15.69
N TYR A 420 1.38 1.37 15.05
CA TYR A 420 1.77 2.13 13.86
C TYR A 420 1.39 1.44 12.55
N SER A 421 0.79 0.27 12.52
CA SER A 421 0.32 -0.32 11.25
C SER A 421 -0.71 0.58 10.57
N ALA A 422 -0.61 0.73 9.23
CA ALA A 422 -1.55 1.52 8.45
C ALA A 422 -2.86 0.80 8.19
N HIS A 423 -2.85 -0.54 8.16
CA HIS A 423 -4.04 -1.33 7.83
C HIS A 423 -5.01 -1.45 8.99
N ALA A 424 -6.28 -1.46 8.67
CA ALA A 424 -7.35 -1.82 9.59
C ALA A 424 -7.15 -3.25 10.12
N ASP A 425 -7.49 -3.47 11.39
CA ASP A 425 -7.54 -4.81 11.97
C ASP A 425 -8.93 -5.46 11.77
N GLN A 426 -9.06 -6.74 12.14
CA GLN A 426 -10.29 -7.50 11.96
C GLN A 426 -11.56 -6.77 12.48
N PRO A 427 -11.59 -6.21 13.71
CA PRO A 427 -12.76 -5.45 14.17
C PRO A 427 -13.10 -4.24 13.30
N HIS A 428 -12.11 -3.48 12.86
CA HIS A 428 -12.34 -2.30 12.01
C HIS A 428 -12.83 -2.70 10.61
N LEU A 429 -12.30 -3.80 10.03
CA LEU A 429 -12.79 -4.34 8.75
C LEU A 429 -14.26 -4.76 8.83
N LEU A 430 -14.64 -5.45 9.91
CA LEU A 430 -16.04 -5.87 10.16
C LEU A 430 -16.96 -4.68 10.43
N ASP A 431 -16.51 -3.69 11.22
CA ASP A 431 -17.29 -2.48 11.49
C ASP A 431 -17.53 -1.68 10.21
N TRP A 432 -16.51 -1.54 9.35
CA TRP A 432 -16.67 -0.86 8.07
C TRP A 432 -17.68 -1.57 7.16
N LEU A 433 -17.62 -2.91 7.03
CA LEU A 433 -18.60 -3.69 6.27
C LEU A 433 -20.01 -3.59 6.86
N SER A 434 -20.14 -3.41 8.18
CA SER A 434 -21.42 -3.37 8.88
C SER A 434 -22.33 -2.24 8.38
N SER A 435 -21.77 -1.14 7.88
CA SER A 435 -22.50 -0.02 7.28
C SER A 435 -23.30 -0.44 6.03
N MET A 436 -22.80 -1.40 5.27
CA MET A 436 -23.38 -1.90 4.01
C MET A 436 -24.13 -3.23 4.16
N LYS A 437 -24.09 -3.90 5.31
CA LYS A 437 -24.55 -5.30 5.50
C LYS A 437 -25.96 -5.60 4.98
N ASN A 438 -26.86 -4.61 5.03
CA ASN A 438 -28.27 -4.80 4.64
C ASN A 438 -28.46 -4.81 3.11
N SER A 439 -27.50 -4.31 2.35
CA SER A 439 -27.53 -4.27 0.88
C SER A 439 -26.58 -5.28 0.24
N LEU A 440 -25.51 -5.69 0.95
CA LEU A 440 -24.52 -6.62 0.45
C LEU A 440 -25.13 -7.99 0.13
N LYS A 441 -24.92 -8.42 -1.09
CA LYS A 441 -25.24 -9.77 -1.58
C LYS A 441 -24.07 -10.72 -1.36
N LYS A 442 -22.84 -10.22 -1.56
CA LYS A 442 -21.62 -11.01 -1.42
C LYS A 442 -20.39 -10.13 -1.19
N VAL A 443 -19.47 -10.65 -0.38
CA VAL A 443 -18.13 -10.06 -0.13
C VAL A 443 -17.07 -11.01 -0.68
N TYR A 444 -16.11 -10.47 -1.42
CA TYR A 444 -14.91 -11.15 -1.87
C TYR A 444 -13.74 -10.68 -0.99
N VAL A 445 -13.12 -11.62 -0.28
CA VAL A 445 -12.02 -11.32 0.65
C VAL A 445 -10.71 -11.51 -0.10
N VAL A 446 -9.94 -10.44 -0.22
CA VAL A 446 -8.72 -10.34 -1.04
C VAL A 446 -7.57 -9.75 -0.23
N GLN A 447 -6.38 -9.65 -0.80
CA GLN A 447 -5.22 -8.99 -0.22
C GLN A 447 -4.93 -9.40 1.23
N GLY A 448 -4.69 -10.68 1.40
CA GLY A 448 -4.29 -11.28 2.68
C GLY A 448 -3.70 -12.66 2.46
N GLU A 449 -2.92 -13.10 3.42
CA GLU A 449 -2.46 -14.49 3.46
C GLU A 449 -3.67 -15.43 3.60
N PRO A 450 -3.60 -16.69 3.11
CA PRO A 450 -4.76 -17.59 3.08
C PRO A 450 -5.48 -17.71 4.43
N ALA A 451 -4.74 -17.89 5.51
CA ALA A 451 -5.31 -18.05 6.86
C ALA A 451 -6.04 -16.79 7.34
N SER A 452 -5.50 -15.60 7.03
CA SER A 452 -6.09 -14.31 7.38
C SER A 452 -7.38 -14.07 6.59
N SER A 453 -7.34 -14.32 5.28
CA SER A 453 -8.50 -14.16 4.39
C SER A 453 -9.64 -15.13 4.75
N GLU A 454 -9.34 -16.42 4.98
CA GLU A 454 -10.33 -17.41 5.40
C GLU A 454 -10.96 -17.06 6.75
N THR A 455 -10.14 -16.60 7.72
CA THR A 455 -10.63 -16.16 9.03
C THR A 455 -11.60 -15.01 8.90
N LEU A 456 -11.27 -13.97 8.11
CA LEU A 456 -12.15 -12.84 7.89
C LEU A 456 -13.43 -13.26 7.15
N ALA A 457 -13.34 -14.10 6.12
CA ALA A 457 -14.52 -14.57 5.40
C ALA A 457 -15.51 -15.30 6.33
N HIS A 458 -15.02 -16.19 7.21
CA HIS A 458 -15.85 -16.85 8.21
C HIS A 458 -16.49 -15.85 9.18
N LYS A 459 -15.73 -14.85 9.65
CA LYS A 459 -16.25 -13.79 10.54
C LYS A 459 -17.34 -12.95 9.88
N ILE A 460 -17.20 -12.60 8.61
CA ILE A 460 -18.22 -11.87 7.86
C ILE A 460 -19.54 -12.68 7.82
N ILE A 461 -19.45 -13.99 7.55
CA ILE A 461 -20.62 -14.87 7.51
C ILE A 461 -21.27 -14.96 8.89
N ASP A 462 -20.47 -15.22 9.93
CA ASP A 462 -20.96 -15.49 11.28
C ASP A 462 -21.52 -14.25 11.98
N GLU A 463 -20.86 -13.08 11.83
CA GLU A 463 -21.21 -11.88 12.57
C GLU A 463 -22.11 -10.91 11.79
N LEU A 464 -21.94 -10.83 10.46
CA LEU A 464 -22.74 -9.93 9.63
C LEU A 464 -23.88 -10.61 8.89
N GLY A 465 -23.83 -11.97 8.76
CA GLY A 465 -24.83 -12.74 8.03
C GLY A 465 -24.77 -12.51 6.51
N VAL A 466 -23.64 -12.05 5.99
CA VAL A 466 -23.43 -11.78 4.57
C VAL A 466 -22.58 -12.91 3.95
N ALA A 467 -22.91 -13.35 2.75
CA ALA A 467 -22.10 -14.34 2.04
C ALA A 467 -20.71 -13.77 1.75
N ALA A 468 -19.67 -14.54 2.08
CA ALA A 468 -18.27 -14.17 1.84
C ALA A 468 -17.48 -15.36 1.29
N GLU A 469 -16.51 -15.09 0.43
CA GLU A 469 -15.57 -16.10 -0.10
C GLU A 469 -14.21 -15.47 -0.39
N VAL A 470 -13.19 -16.31 -0.39
CA VAL A 470 -11.84 -16.00 -0.86
C VAL A 470 -11.75 -16.47 -2.32
N PRO A 471 -11.64 -15.57 -3.30
CA PRO A 471 -11.59 -15.96 -4.70
C PRO A 471 -10.23 -16.57 -5.07
N HIS A 472 -10.21 -17.33 -6.17
CA HIS A 472 -8.97 -17.87 -6.72
C HIS A 472 -8.38 -16.98 -7.81
N LEU A 473 -7.06 -17.07 -8.01
CA LEU A 473 -6.36 -16.38 -9.09
C LEU A 473 -6.95 -16.79 -10.45
N ASN A 474 -7.22 -15.79 -11.32
CA ASN A 474 -7.87 -15.91 -12.62
C ASN A 474 -9.34 -16.40 -12.57
N GLU A 475 -9.95 -16.43 -11.40
CA GLU A 475 -11.39 -16.68 -11.29
C GLU A 475 -12.19 -15.51 -11.86
N SER A 476 -13.29 -15.81 -12.53
CA SER A 476 -14.24 -14.83 -13.04
C SER A 476 -15.62 -15.11 -12.49
N VAL A 477 -16.28 -14.08 -12.01
CA VAL A 477 -17.65 -14.14 -11.46
C VAL A 477 -18.57 -13.17 -12.19
N THR A 478 -19.81 -13.60 -12.40
CA THR A 478 -20.87 -12.72 -12.91
C THR A 478 -21.57 -12.07 -11.73
N LEU A 479 -21.62 -10.76 -11.72
CA LEU A 479 -22.24 -9.95 -10.66
C LEU A 479 -23.70 -9.66 -10.94
#